data_c613e55f7ebf1918bbf54865b3f749ca
#
_entry.id   c613e55f7ebf1918bbf54865b3f749ca
#
_cell.length_a   1.000
_cell.length_b   1.000
_cell.length_c   1.000
_cell.angle_alpha   90.00
_cell.angle_beta   90.00
_cell.angle_gamma   90.00
#
_symmetry.space_group_name_H-M   'P 1'
#
loop_
_entity.id
_entity.type
_entity.pdbx_description
1 polymer ?
#
loop_
_entity_poly.entity_id
_entity_poly.type
_entity_poly.pdbx_seq_one_letter_code
_entity_poly.pdbx_strand_id
1 'polypeptide(L)'
;IEADELAYSAHDYIIRKISESLKGKKENDLILINTLPKKRKVNSEITLSTKFKEFKIVDKNGNLVDYQILDTKKEYSGSIKKDEKDYDENLYYYISKISVNEEIEGLGIKRFQVVKDENLEVKEIEILNSNEIEDDLFKVSLMEGKINIFDKKRNVILEDCVYIEDSGD
;
A
#
# COMPACT_ATOMS: atom_id res chain seq x y z
N ILE A 1 0.64 27.09 -8.17
CA ILE A 1 0.44 26.63 -6.79
C ILE A 1 -1.06 26.70 -6.45
N GLU A 2 -1.70 27.88 -6.58
CA GLU A 2 -3.10 28.09 -6.18
C GLU A 2 -4.10 27.22 -6.99
N ALA A 3 -3.87 27.05 -8.30
CA ALA A 3 -4.71 26.21 -9.16
C ALA A 3 -4.59 24.72 -8.82
N ASP A 4 -3.41 24.26 -8.49
CA ASP A 4 -3.17 22.86 -8.10
C ASP A 4 -3.81 22.55 -6.75
N GLU A 5 -3.70 23.45 -5.78
CA GLU A 5 -4.33 23.32 -4.46
C GLU A 5 -5.85 23.29 -4.58
N LEU A 6 -6.43 24.12 -5.43
CA LEU A 6 -7.87 24.16 -5.69
C LEU A 6 -8.34 22.86 -6.36
N ALA A 7 -7.60 22.38 -7.36
CA ALA A 7 -7.90 21.12 -8.04
C ALA A 7 -7.82 19.93 -7.08
N TYR A 8 -6.80 19.89 -6.24
CA TYR A 8 -6.65 18.85 -5.22
C TYR A 8 -7.80 18.86 -4.22
N SER A 9 -8.16 20.05 -3.70
CA SER A 9 -9.26 20.20 -2.75
C SER A 9 -10.61 19.79 -3.35
N ALA A 10 -10.86 20.17 -4.60
CA ALA A 10 -12.07 19.76 -5.33
C ALA A 10 -12.13 18.24 -5.55
N HIS A 11 -11.00 17.63 -5.93
CA HIS A 11 -10.88 16.19 -6.10
C HIS A 11 -11.15 15.45 -4.77
N ASP A 12 -10.51 15.86 -3.69
CA ASP A 12 -10.73 15.26 -2.36
C ASP A 12 -12.19 15.38 -1.91
N TYR A 13 -12.81 16.54 -2.10
CA TYR A 13 -14.23 16.75 -1.80
C TYR A 13 -15.13 15.78 -2.59
N ILE A 14 -14.90 15.64 -3.89
CA ILE A 14 -15.69 14.76 -4.75
C ILE A 14 -15.53 13.31 -4.33
N ILE A 15 -14.31 12.84 -4.07
CA ILE A 15 -14.04 11.47 -3.62
C ILE A 15 -14.74 11.18 -2.29
N ARG A 16 -14.71 12.11 -1.34
CA ARG A 16 -15.43 11.99 -0.07
C ARG A 16 -16.94 11.89 -0.31
N LYS A 17 -17.51 12.73 -1.17
CA LYS A 17 -18.95 12.70 -1.48
C LYS A 17 -19.38 11.39 -2.16
N ILE A 18 -18.60 10.87 -3.09
CA ILE A 18 -18.82 9.56 -3.68
C ILE A 18 -18.80 8.49 -2.58
N SER A 19 -17.76 8.48 -1.77
CA SER A 19 -17.61 7.54 -0.66
C SER A 19 -18.77 7.62 0.33
N GLU A 20 -19.24 8.80 0.71
CA GLU A 20 -20.39 9.00 1.59
C GLU A 20 -21.72 8.50 0.97
N SER A 21 -21.87 8.60 -0.34
CA SER A 21 -23.09 8.19 -1.05
C SER A 21 -23.26 6.67 -1.19
N LEU A 22 -22.18 5.89 -1.00
CA LEU A 22 -22.23 4.45 -1.13
C LEU A 22 -23.04 3.83 -0.01
N LYS A 23 -24.09 3.08 -0.37
CA LYS A 23 -24.99 2.42 0.57
C LYS A 23 -24.31 1.21 1.26
N GLY A 24 -24.72 0.94 2.49
CA GLY A 24 -24.32 -0.25 3.23
C GLY A 24 -22.83 -0.24 3.61
N LYS A 25 -22.26 0.92 3.88
CA LYS A 25 -20.91 1.07 4.44
C LYS A 25 -20.79 0.27 5.73
N LYS A 26 -19.67 -0.41 5.87
CA LYS A 26 -19.24 -1.05 7.10
C LYS A 26 -18.01 -0.33 7.64
N GLU A 27 -17.75 -0.53 8.91
CA GLU A 27 -16.48 -0.15 9.51
C GLU A 27 -15.34 -0.85 8.75
N ASN A 28 -14.25 -0.14 8.51
CA ASN A 28 -13.07 -0.62 7.78
C ASN A 28 -13.32 -0.98 6.31
N ASP A 29 -14.27 -0.33 5.64
CA ASP A 29 -14.38 -0.43 4.18
C ASP A 29 -13.24 0.32 3.49
N LEU A 30 -12.63 -0.35 2.51
CA LEU A 30 -11.67 0.22 1.58
C LEU A 30 -12.34 0.41 0.22
N ILE A 31 -12.24 1.61 -0.33
CA ILE A 31 -12.86 1.96 -1.61
C ILE A 31 -11.79 2.46 -2.57
N LEU A 32 -11.66 1.78 -3.70
CA LEU A 32 -10.80 2.22 -4.81
C LEU A 32 -11.67 2.79 -5.92
N ILE A 33 -11.30 3.97 -6.42
CA ILE A 33 -12.02 4.69 -7.47
C ILE A 33 -11.08 4.93 -8.64
N ASN A 34 -11.46 4.45 -9.82
CA ASN A 34 -10.78 4.81 -11.05
C ASN A 34 -11.49 6.00 -11.69
N THR A 35 -10.87 7.16 -11.65
CA THR A 35 -11.41 8.40 -12.23
C THR A 35 -11.17 8.54 -13.74
N LEU A 36 -10.42 7.63 -14.35
CA LEU A 36 -10.15 7.62 -15.77
C LEU A 36 -11.20 6.80 -16.54
N PRO A 37 -11.49 7.15 -17.80
CA PRO A 37 -12.49 6.44 -18.61
C PRO A 37 -12.03 5.05 -19.09
N LYS A 38 -10.78 4.70 -18.86
CA LYS A 38 -10.20 3.41 -19.29
C LYS A 38 -10.02 2.48 -18.09
N LYS A 39 -10.29 1.19 -18.33
CA LYS A 39 -9.90 0.11 -17.42
C LYS A 39 -8.40 0.15 -17.19
N ARG A 40 -7.98 -0.04 -15.96
CA ARG A 40 -6.56 -0.05 -15.58
C ARG A 40 -6.27 -1.01 -14.45
N LYS A 41 -5.11 -1.61 -14.52
CA LYS A 41 -4.49 -2.29 -13.39
C LYS A 41 -3.81 -1.23 -12.53
N VAL A 42 -4.16 -1.21 -11.27
CA VAL A 42 -3.68 -0.21 -10.30
C VAL A 42 -2.85 -0.93 -9.26
N ASN A 43 -1.63 -0.47 -9.08
CA ASN A 43 -0.82 -0.81 -7.92
C ASN A 43 -0.81 0.43 -7.02
N SER A 44 -1.61 0.41 -5.97
CA SER A 44 -1.81 1.57 -5.09
C SER A 44 -1.25 1.30 -3.71
N GLU A 45 -0.45 2.24 -3.22
CA GLU A 45 -0.09 2.30 -1.81
C GLU A 45 -1.21 2.99 -1.04
N ILE A 46 -1.63 2.37 0.04
CA ILE A 46 -2.75 2.80 0.87
C ILE A 46 -2.34 2.74 2.32
N THR A 47 -2.72 3.75 3.09
CA THR A 47 -2.57 3.73 4.54
C THR A 47 -3.90 3.37 5.19
N LEU A 48 -3.90 2.29 5.95
CA LEU A 48 -5.05 1.82 6.72
C LEU A 48 -4.84 2.13 8.21
N SER A 49 -5.92 2.52 8.89
CA SER A 49 -5.95 2.65 10.34
C SER A 49 -6.95 1.65 10.89
N THR A 50 -6.49 0.69 11.71
CA THR A 50 -7.34 -0.37 12.26
C THR A 50 -7.12 -0.55 13.77
N LYS A 51 -8.08 -1.18 14.45
CA LYS A 51 -7.95 -1.58 15.86
C LYS A 51 -7.22 -2.92 16.04
N PHE A 52 -6.86 -3.58 14.97
CA PHE A 52 -6.20 -4.89 14.95
C PHE A 52 -5.00 -4.85 14.02
N LYS A 53 -3.95 -5.57 14.39
CA LYS A 53 -2.70 -5.63 13.63
C LYS A 53 -2.82 -6.60 12.45
N GLU A 54 -3.37 -7.78 12.73
CA GLU A 54 -3.54 -8.84 11.75
C GLU A 54 -4.89 -8.68 11.06
N PHE A 55 -4.86 -8.61 9.73
CA PHE A 55 -6.07 -8.45 8.92
C PHE A 55 -5.93 -9.11 7.56
N LYS A 56 -7.06 -9.32 6.92
CA LYS A 56 -7.19 -9.67 5.51
C LYS A 56 -8.12 -8.70 4.80
N ILE A 57 -7.90 -8.54 3.52
CA ILE A 57 -8.75 -7.74 2.65
C ILE A 57 -9.58 -8.69 1.80
N VAL A 58 -10.88 -8.50 1.79
CA VAL A 58 -11.81 -9.32 1.02
C VAL A 58 -12.68 -8.47 0.11
N ASP A 59 -13.04 -9.03 -1.04
CA ASP A 59 -14.01 -8.43 -1.95
C ASP A 59 -15.46 -8.58 -1.44
N LYS A 60 -16.42 -8.07 -2.20
CA LYS A 60 -17.86 -8.18 -1.89
C LYS A 60 -18.39 -9.61 -1.81
N ASN A 61 -17.69 -10.57 -2.39
CA ASN A 61 -18.04 -11.99 -2.40
C ASN A 61 -17.33 -12.79 -1.29
N GLY A 62 -16.44 -12.14 -0.55
CA GLY A 62 -15.60 -12.76 0.49
C GLY A 62 -14.29 -13.37 -0.04
N ASN A 63 -13.96 -13.17 -1.31
CA ASN A 63 -12.67 -13.63 -1.85
C ASN A 63 -11.54 -12.76 -1.34
N LEU A 64 -10.39 -13.39 -1.07
CA LEU A 64 -9.18 -12.67 -0.70
C LEU A 64 -8.70 -11.79 -1.85
N VAL A 65 -8.30 -10.58 -1.50
CA VAL A 65 -7.63 -9.62 -2.39
C VAL A 65 -6.14 -9.78 -2.23
N ASP A 66 -5.41 -9.67 -3.32
CA ASP A 66 -3.94 -9.70 -3.30
C ASP A 66 -3.40 -8.35 -2.83
N TYR A 67 -2.65 -8.37 -1.72
CA TYR A 67 -2.02 -7.19 -1.15
C TYR A 67 -0.73 -7.55 -0.43
N GLN A 68 0.14 -6.56 -0.28
CA GLN A 68 1.38 -6.67 0.47
C GLN A 68 1.40 -5.63 1.58
N ILE A 69 1.77 -6.05 2.80
CA ILE A 69 2.03 -5.12 3.90
C ILE A 69 3.46 -4.60 3.74
N LEU A 70 3.61 -3.28 3.64
CA LEU A 70 4.90 -2.61 3.50
C LEU A 70 5.46 -2.17 4.85
N ASP A 71 4.59 -1.69 5.75
CA ASP A 71 4.96 -1.24 7.09
C ASP A 71 3.74 -1.31 8.01
N THR A 72 3.94 -1.50 9.30
CA THR A 72 2.91 -1.43 10.33
C THR A 72 3.46 -0.82 11.61
N LYS A 73 2.80 0.23 12.09
CA LYS A 73 3.14 0.93 13.33
C LYS A 73 1.95 0.94 14.29
N LYS A 74 2.22 0.82 15.58
CA LYS A 74 1.22 1.04 16.63
C LYS A 74 1.29 2.50 17.05
N GLU A 75 0.18 3.23 16.96
CA GLU A 75 0.09 4.64 17.29
C GLU A 75 -0.98 4.89 18.36
N TYR A 76 -0.74 5.88 19.20
CA TYR A 76 -1.65 6.29 20.24
C TYR A 76 -2.39 7.57 19.83
N SER A 77 -3.73 7.54 19.85
CA SER A 77 -4.57 8.68 19.44
C SER A 77 -5.04 9.56 20.58
N GLY A 78 -4.72 9.20 21.83
CA GLY A 78 -5.07 10.00 23.01
C GLY A 78 -4.04 11.07 23.35
N SER A 79 -4.30 11.82 24.42
CA SER A 79 -3.34 12.79 24.94
C SER A 79 -2.13 12.07 25.53
N ILE A 80 -0.93 12.59 25.25
CA ILE A 80 0.31 12.08 25.84
C ILE A 80 0.26 12.22 27.36
N LYS A 81 0.47 11.14 28.07
CA LYS A 81 0.51 11.08 29.53
C LYS A 81 1.95 11.04 30.03
N LYS A 82 2.14 11.45 31.29
CA LYS A 82 3.45 11.45 31.93
C LYS A 82 3.95 10.02 32.23
N ASP A 83 3.01 9.13 32.53
CA ASP A 83 3.29 7.74 32.88
C ASP A 83 2.64 6.80 31.87
N GLU A 84 3.37 5.81 31.35
CA GLU A 84 2.84 4.84 30.39
C GLU A 84 1.65 4.04 30.93
N LYS A 85 1.56 3.88 32.26
CA LYS A 85 0.45 3.20 32.94
C LYS A 85 -0.90 3.90 32.75
N ASP A 86 -0.89 5.19 32.41
CA ASP A 86 -2.08 6.00 32.23
C ASP A 86 -2.60 6.02 30.80
N TYR A 87 -1.96 5.27 29.91
CA TYR A 87 -2.39 5.13 28.50
C TYR A 87 -3.57 4.16 28.41
N ASP A 88 -4.62 4.61 27.74
CA ASP A 88 -5.79 3.78 27.45
C ASP A 88 -5.52 2.88 26.23
N GLU A 89 -5.51 1.56 26.45
CA GLU A 89 -5.30 0.57 25.37
C GLU A 89 -6.34 0.71 24.25
N ASN A 90 -7.52 1.19 24.51
CA ASN A 90 -8.56 1.39 23.50
C ASN A 90 -8.25 2.56 22.55
N LEU A 91 -7.30 3.43 22.90
CA LEU A 91 -6.89 4.56 22.08
C LEU A 91 -5.70 4.23 21.16
N TYR A 92 -5.17 3.00 21.20
CA TYR A 92 -4.17 2.56 20.24
C TYR A 92 -4.81 2.11 18.92
N TYR A 93 -4.10 2.39 17.84
CA TYR A 93 -4.41 1.97 16.48
C TYR A 93 -3.16 1.39 15.83
N TYR A 94 -3.39 0.54 14.85
CA TYR A 94 -2.36 0.06 13.94
C TYR A 94 -2.49 0.82 12.63
N ILE A 95 -1.43 1.52 12.26
CA ILE A 95 -1.32 2.23 10.99
C ILE A 95 -0.50 1.35 10.07
N SER A 96 -1.15 0.74 9.09
CA SER A 96 -0.51 -0.16 8.14
C SER A 96 -0.44 0.48 6.76
N LYS A 97 0.75 0.54 6.19
CA LYS A 97 0.97 0.89 4.78
C LYS A 97 0.94 -0.38 3.97
N ILE A 98 0.05 -0.46 3.01
CA ILE A 98 -0.14 -1.62 2.15
C ILE A 98 -0.04 -1.25 0.68
N SER A 99 0.36 -2.21 -0.15
CA SER A 99 0.26 -2.15 -1.60
C SER A 99 -0.83 -3.11 -2.06
N VAL A 100 -1.80 -2.60 -2.83
CA VAL A 100 -2.90 -3.39 -3.39
C VAL A 100 -2.81 -3.37 -4.90
N ASN A 101 -2.86 -4.57 -5.51
CA ASN A 101 -2.78 -4.74 -6.96
C ASN A 101 -4.15 -5.18 -7.49
N GLU A 102 -4.90 -4.24 -8.07
CA GLU A 102 -6.26 -4.47 -8.51
C GLU A 102 -6.56 -3.89 -9.89
N GLU A 103 -7.44 -4.57 -10.61
CA GLU A 103 -7.94 -4.09 -11.91
C GLU A 103 -9.31 -3.42 -11.72
N ILE A 104 -9.42 -2.16 -12.15
CA ILE A 104 -10.62 -1.35 -11.97
C ILE A 104 -11.11 -0.84 -13.33
N GLU A 105 -12.38 -1.06 -13.63
CA GLU A 105 -13.02 -0.57 -14.85
C GLU A 105 -12.97 0.96 -14.96
N GLY A 106 -13.07 1.49 -16.17
CA GLY A 106 -13.10 2.93 -16.41
C GLY A 106 -14.27 3.59 -15.67
N LEU A 107 -14.01 4.69 -14.97
CA LEU A 107 -14.96 5.37 -14.07
C LEU A 107 -15.61 4.43 -13.06
N GLY A 108 -14.90 3.35 -12.72
CA GLY A 108 -15.37 2.27 -11.86
C GLY A 108 -15.00 2.47 -10.40
N ILE A 109 -15.77 1.80 -9.55
CA ILE A 109 -15.55 1.75 -8.09
C ILE A 109 -15.45 0.30 -7.68
N LYS A 110 -14.40 -0.04 -6.92
CA LYS A 110 -14.28 -1.31 -6.22
C LYS A 110 -14.33 -1.07 -4.72
N ARG A 111 -15.06 -1.94 -4.04
CA ARG A 111 -15.20 -1.92 -2.59
C ARG A 111 -14.68 -3.21 -2.01
N PHE A 112 -13.87 -3.09 -0.99
CA PHE A 112 -13.29 -4.17 -0.22
C PHE A 112 -13.58 -3.96 1.25
N GLN A 113 -13.46 -5.00 2.03
CA GLN A 113 -13.58 -4.95 3.48
C GLN A 113 -12.28 -5.43 4.11
N VAL A 114 -11.76 -4.64 5.03
CA VAL A 114 -10.63 -5.03 5.90
C VAL A 114 -11.23 -5.75 7.11
N VAL A 115 -10.89 -7.02 7.28
CA VAL A 115 -11.43 -7.88 8.35
C VAL A 115 -10.28 -8.37 9.22
N LYS A 116 -10.50 -8.40 10.54
CA LYS A 116 -9.55 -9.00 11.46
C LYS A 116 -9.30 -10.47 11.06
N ASP A 117 -8.05 -10.88 11.07
CA ASP A 117 -7.66 -12.27 10.83
C ASP A 117 -6.71 -12.74 11.93
N GLU A 118 -7.22 -13.55 12.85
CA GLU A 118 -6.44 -14.08 13.97
C GLU A 118 -5.51 -15.23 13.57
N ASN A 119 -5.66 -15.75 12.36
CA ASN A 119 -4.89 -16.87 11.85
C ASN A 119 -3.84 -16.46 10.82
N LEU A 120 -3.65 -15.16 10.61
CA LEU A 120 -2.66 -14.67 9.67
C LEU A 120 -1.28 -14.83 10.30
N GLU A 121 -0.55 -15.86 9.90
CA GLU A 121 0.89 -15.86 10.07
C GLU A 121 1.43 -14.70 9.22
N VAL A 122 1.82 -13.61 9.89
CA VAL A 122 2.53 -12.52 9.21
C VAL A 122 3.80 -13.14 8.65
N LYS A 123 3.84 -13.37 7.36
CA LYS A 123 5.09 -13.73 6.70
C LYS A 123 6.02 -12.54 6.91
N GLU A 124 6.98 -12.70 7.79
CA GLU A 124 8.07 -11.74 7.89
C GLU A 124 8.64 -11.57 6.49
N ILE A 125 8.91 -10.32 6.13
CA ILE A 125 9.59 -10.04 4.85
C ILE A 125 10.93 -10.75 4.94
N GLU A 126 11.08 -11.83 4.18
CA GLU A 126 12.36 -12.52 4.06
C GLU A 126 13.35 -11.54 3.46
N ILE A 127 14.27 -11.05 4.28
CA ILE A 127 15.40 -10.26 3.78
C ILE A 127 16.27 -11.25 3.03
N LEU A 128 16.11 -11.26 1.73
CA LEU A 128 16.98 -12.04 0.85
C LEU A 128 18.39 -11.45 0.94
N ASN A 129 19.31 -12.18 1.57
CA ASN A 129 20.75 -11.91 1.49
C ASN A 129 21.27 -12.30 0.10
N SER A 130 20.69 -11.72 -0.93
CA SER A 130 21.02 -11.98 -2.32
C SER A 130 21.33 -10.67 -3.03
N ASN A 131 22.39 -10.65 -3.79
CA ASN A 131 22.71 -9.54 -4.68
C ASN A 131 21.86 -9.56 -5.97
N GLU A 132 20.89 -10.44 -6.06
CA GLU A 132 20.01 -10.61 -7.21
C GLU A 132 18.57 -10.74 -6.78
N ILE A 133 17.68 -10.06 -7.50
CA ILE A 133 16.23 -10.23 -7.42
C ILE A 133 15.70 -10.47 -8.82
N GLU A 134 14.73 -11.34 -8.95
CA GLU A 134 14.22 -11.78 -10.24
C GLU A 134 12.71 -12.03 -10.18
N ASP A 135 12.00 -11.54 -11.19
CA ASP A 135 10.60 -11.87 -11.45
C ASP A 135 10.42 -12.37 -12.90
N ASP A 136 9.18 -12.48 -13.36
CA ASP A 136 8.88 -12.93 -14.73
C ASP A 136 9.34 -11.95 -15.83
N LEU A 137 9.56 -10.69 -15.49
CA LEU A 137 9.85 -9.61 -16.43
C LEU A 137 11.30 -9.16 -16.37
N PHE A 138 11.87 -9.07 -15.17
CA PHE A 138 13.19 -8.50 -14.96
C PHE A 138 14.05 -9.37 -14.04
N LYS A 139 15.35 -9.31 -14.26
CA LYS A 139 16.35 -9.73 -13.30
C LYS A 139 17.23 -8.51 -12.98
N VAL A 140 17.34 -8.17 -11.71
CA VAL A 140 18.18 -7.08 -11.22
C VAL A 140 19.31 -7.68 -10.41
N SER A 141 20.53 -7.30 -10.70
CA SER A 141 21.73 -7.76 -9.98
C SER A 141 22.58 -6.57 -9.51
N LEU A 142 23.11 -6.69 -8.31
CA LEU A 142 24.09 -5.76 -7.74
C LEU A 142 25.47 -6.44 -7.79
N MET A 143 26.37 -5.89 -8.58
CA MET A 143 27.75 -6.37 -8.72
C MET A 143 28.71 -5.20 -8.59
N GLU A 144 29.67 -5.29 -7.66
CA GLU A 144 30.70 -4.26 -7.45
C GLU A 144 30.14 -2.83 -7.26
N GLY A 145 29.01 -2.69 -6.55
CA GLY A 145 28.33 -1.41 -6.32
C GLY A 145 27.52 -0.87 -7.50
N LYS A 146 27.39 -1.65 -8.58
CA LYS A 146 26.66 -1.29 -9.79
C LYS A 146 25.39 -2.14 -9.94
N ILE A 147 24.35 -1.52 -10.42
CA ILE A 147 23.07 -2.21 -10.68
C ILE A 147 22.94 -2.49 -12.15
N ASN A 148 22.77 -3.76 -12.47
CA ASN A 148 22.48 -4.24 -13.82
C ASN A 148 21.02 -4.75 -13.87
N ILE A 149 20.32 -4.46 -14.97
CA ILE A 149 18.94 -4.85 -15.18
C ILE A 149 18.83 -5.66 -16.47
N PHE A 150 18.34 -6.87 -16.38
CA PHE A 150 18.00 -7.70 -17.55
C PHE A 150 16.49 -7.65 -17.79
N ASP A 151 16.08 -7.06 -18.92
CA ASP A 151 14.69 -7.09 -19.42
C ASP A 151 14.50 -8.41 -20.19
N LYS A 152 13.84 -9.37 -19.57
CA LYS A 152 13.60 -10.70 -20.13
C LYS A 152 12.72 -10.67 -21.38
N LYS A 153 11.76 -9.75 -21.42
CA LYS A 153 10.82 -9.63 -22.54
C LYS A 153 11.51 -9.11 -23.79
N ARG A 154 12.43 -8.17 -23.64
CA ARG A 154 13.17 -7.57 -24.74
C ARG A 154 14.50 -8.26 -25.00
N ASN A 155 14.92 -9.13 -24.08
CA ASN A 155 16.23 -9.78 -24.08
C ASN A 155 17.38 -8.76 -24.14
N VAL A 156 17.29 -7.71 -23.32
CA VAL A 156 18.24 -6.60 -23.26
C VAL A 156 18.83 -6.52 -21.86
N ILE A 157 20.14 -6.39 -21.77
CA ILE A 157 20.85 -6.10 -20.53
C ILE A 157 21.17 -4.60 -20.51
N LEU A 158 20.76 -3.92 -19.46
CA LEU A 158 21.16 -2.57 -19.13
C LEU A 158 22.23 -2.67 -18.05
N GLU A 159 23.46 -2.39 -18.42
CA GLU A 159 24.60 -2.45 -17.50
C GLU A 159 24.81 -1.09 -16.83
N ASP A 160 25.33 -1.10 -15.61
CA ASP A 160 25.71 0.09 -14.86
C ASP A 160 24.61 1.16 -14.77
N CYS A 161 23.34 0.73 -14.65
CA CYS A 161 22.17 1.63 -14.62
C CYS A 161 22.21 2.62 -13.45
N VAL A 162 22.77 2.17 -12.32
CA VAL A 162 22.94 2.97 -11.11
C VAL A 162 24.24 2.51 -10.46
N TYR A 163 25.04 3.45 -9.99
CA TYR A 163 26.18 3.17 -9.12
C TYR A 163 26.03 3.93 -7.80
N ILE A 164 26.49 3.31 -6.73
CA ILE A 164 26.51 3.94 -5.42
C ILE A 164 27.95 4.46 -5.24
N GLU A 165 28.10 5.77 -5.16
CA GLU A 165 29.35 6.43 -4.86
C GLU A 165 29.31 6.95 -3.42
N ASP A 166 30.24 6.48 -2.60
CA ASP A 166 30.48 7.03 -1.28
C ASP A 166 31.58 8.08 -1.41
N SER A 167 31.20 9.35 -1.28
CA SER A 167 32.17 10.46 -1.37
C SER A 167 33.09 10.55 -0.17
N GLY A 168 32.92 9.68 0.84
CA GLY A 168 33.74 9.58 2.03
C GLY A 168 33.90 10.93 2.76
N ASP A 169 33.14 11.14 3.79
CA ASP A 169 33.34 12.31 4.71
C ASP A 169 34.54 12.11 5.61
#